data_a74dc814edd0b3c8e984b44c0511ac7e
#
_entry.id   a74dc814edd0b3c8e984b44c0511ac7e
#
_cell.length_a   1.000
_cell.length_b   1.000
_cell.length_c   1.000
_cell.angle_alpha   90.00
_cell.angle_beta   90.00
_cell.angle_gamma   90.00
#
_symmetry.space_group_name_H-M   'P 1'
#
loop_
_entity.id
_entity.type
_entity.pdbx_description
1 polymer ?
#
loop_
_entity_poly.entity_id
_entity_poly.type
_entity_poly.pdbx_seq_one_letter_code
_entity_poly.pdbx_strand_id
1 'polypeptide(L)'
;MHNHTPDATPTILADIVRARRTHLPDIAHRIRNIPEPQPSTRSLYHNLKAGNAFIMECKSASPSLGLIRADYNPSTIAQIYSQYAAGISVLCEPERFGGDYDHLAAVAATTHLPVLCKDFIIDPIQIRAARHYGADAILLMLSVLTDAEYRTLAAEAHRWNLDILTEVITETEVARAINLGANIFGINNRNLHDLSIDLTRTPTLARHIPDDAVIISESGIRNNATVRTLKPYVHGFLVGSQLTSQPNIDYAARELIYGTTKICGLTSPAAAQAARAAGATHGGLIFEQASPRAITPTTARTIIAAEPGLKFVAVSRSINPEEWAELAAIPGITALQIHSPYQGSNDAEHALIDAIRQATDNRAEIWRAVSMTGPTGTTGTANQPGESDQAGPASQAEAGQEWARAVADRVDKLVLDAGDGGSGTSFNWETIPAELAGKTLLAGGGHPPAPTRTRR
;
A
#
# COMPACT_ATOMS: atom_id res chain seq x y z
N MET A 1 24.02 1.38 -43.26
CA MET A 1 22.75 2.05 -43.64
C MET A 1 21.64 1.02 -43.54
N HIS A 2 20.95 0.99 -42.42
CA HIS A 2 19.69 0.26 -42.31
C HIS A 2 18.67 1.28 -41.80
N ASN A 3 17.85 1.75 -42.74
CA ASN A 3 16.67 2.55 -42.49
C ASN A 3 15.66 1.67 -41.71
N HIS A 4 15.52 1.93 -40.42
CA HIS A 4 14.37 1.49 -39.69
C HIS A 4 13.25 2.53 -39.91
N THR A 5 12.43 2.26 -40.91
CA THR A 5 11.08 2.85 -40.97
C THR A 5 10.24 2.14 -39.89
N PRO A 6 9.69 2.86 -38.92
CA PRO A 6 8.73 2.24 -38.02
C PRO A 6 7.39 2.12 -38.75
N ASP A 7 6.98 0.89 -38.99
CA ASP A 7 5.57 0.57 -39.32
C ASP A 7 4.75 0.87 -38.06
N ALA A 8 4.26 2.10 -37.99
CA ALA A 8 3.63 2.62 -36.77
C ALA A 8 2.13 2.48 -36.87
N THR A 9 1.59 1.40 -36.33
CA THR A 9 0.23 1.47 -35.75
C THR A 9 0.24 2.60 -34.71
N PRO A 10 -0.71 3.58 -34.76
CA PRO A 10 -0.76 4.66 -33.78
C PRO A 10 -0.93 4.08 -32.38
N THR A 11 0.11 4.14 -31.56
CA THR A 11 0.04 3.71 -30.16
C THR A 11 -0.36 4.89 -29.29
N ILE A 12 -1.00 4.62 -28.16
CA ILE A 12 -1.38 5.66 -27.18
C ILE A 12 -0.15 6.51 -26.81
N LEU A 13 1.01 5.88 -26.66
CA LEU A 13 2.25 6.58 -26.35
C LEU A 13 2.67 7.54 -27.48
N ALA A 14 2.61 7.12 -28.74
CA ALA A 14 2.96 7.97 -29.88
C ALA A 14 2.02 9.18 -29.98
N ASP A 15 0.73 9.00 -29.71
CA ASP A 15 -0.24 10.09 -29.72
C ASP A 15 0.01 11.09 -28.57
N ILE A 16 0.34 10.62 -27.38
CA ILE A 16 0.70 11.49 -26.25
C ILE A 16 1.94 12.32 -26.57
N VAL A 17 2.99 11.69 -27.08
CA VAL A 17 4.23 12.39 -27.47
C VAL A 17 3.97 13.41 -28.57
N ARG A 18 3.13 13.08 -29.56
CA ARG A 18 2.74 14.02 -30.62
C ARG A 18 2.00 15.24 -30.05
N ALA A 19 0.99 15.01 -29.20
CA ALA A 19 0.28 16.07 -28.50
C ALA A 19 1.24 16.91 -27.65
N ARG A 20 2.18 16.27 -26.93
CA ARG A 20 3.14 17.00 -26.09
C ARG A 20 4.04 17.93 -26.87
N ARG A 21 4.42 17.56 -28.13
CA ARG A 21 5.18 18.45 -29.04
C ARG A 21 4.41 19.74 -29.36
N THR A 22 3.09 19.67 -29.49
CA THR A 22 2.27 20.88 -29.77
C THR A 22 2.17 21.83 -28.58
N HIS A 23 2.41 21.34 -27.33
CA HIS A 23 2.39 22.16 -26.13
C HIS A 23 3.71 22.89 -25.84
N LEU A 24 4.83 22.56 -26.52
CA LEU A 24 6.13 23.17 -26.27
C LEU A 24 6.13 24.71 -26.42
N PRO A 25 5.48 25.32 -27.43
CA PRO A 25 5.40 26.78 -27.54
C PRO A 25 4.71 27.44 -26.33
N ASP A 26 3.63 26.84 -25.82
CA ASP A 26 2.91 27.35 -24.68
C ASP A 26 3.74 27.22 -23.39
N ILE A 27 4.43 26.10 -23.20
CA ILE A 27 5.38 25.92 -22.09
C ILE A 27 6.46 26.99 -22.14
N ALA A 28 7.06 27.21 -23.31
CA ALA A 28 8.07 28.26 -23.50
C ALA A 28 7.51 29.67 -23.23
N HIS A 29 6.26 29.91 -23.62
CA HIS A 29 5.60 31.19 -23.35
C HIS A 29 5.38 31.41 -21.85
N ARG A 30 4.94 30.40 -21.10
CA ARG A 30 4.69 30.46 -19.65
C ARG A 30 5.95 30.85 -18.86
N ILE A 31 7.15 30.51 -19.34
CA ILE A 31 8.40 30.78 -18.61
C ILE A 31 9.31 31.83 -19.29
N ARG A 32 8.84 32.49 -20.36
CA ARG A 32 9.65 33.41 -21.18
C ARG A 32 10.29 34.55 -20.41
N ASN A 33 9.55 35.17 -19.51
CA ASN A 33 9.96 36.39 -18.78
C ASN A 33 10.26 36.12 -17.31
N ILE A 34 10.51 34.87 -16.98
CA ILE A 34 10.77 34.46 -15.61
C ILE A 34 12.28 34.29 -15.42
N PRO A 35 12.84 34.72 -14.29
CA PRO A 35 14.24 34.49 -13.98
C PRO A 35 14.61 33.00 -14.06
N GLU A 36 15.86 32.71 -14.33
CA GLU A 36 16.35 31.31 -14.29
C GLU A 36 16.07 30.71 -12.90
N PRO A 37 15.55 29.47 -12.85
CA PRO A 37 15.26 28.83 -11.58
C PRO A 37 16.55 28.55 -10.80
N GLN A 38 16.47 28.47 -9.48
CA GLN A 38 17.59 28.00 -8.67
C GLN A 38 17.68 26.47 -8.74
N PRO A 39 18.89 25.88 -8.72
CA PRO A 39 19.06 24.44 -8.60
C PRO A 39 18.28 23.84 -7.44
N SER A 40 17.86 22.58 -7.56
CA SER A 40 17.16 21.88 -6.47
C SER A 40 18.10 21.66 -5.28
N THR A 41 17.51 21.75 -4.06
CA THR A 41 18.17 21.43 -2.80
C THR A 41 17.64 20.13 -2.15
N ARG A 42 16.64 19.50 -2.78
CA ARG A 42 16.04 18.24 -2.34
C ARG A 42 16.46 17.12 -3.29
N SER A 43 16.63 15.90 -2.80
CA SER A 43 17.02 14.76 -3.63
C SER A 43 16.07 13.59 -3.44
N LEU A 44 15.45 13.18 -4.53
CA LEU A 44 14.62 11.97 -4.60
C LEU A 44 15.49 10.72 -4.44
N TYR A 45 16.67 10.70 -5.06
CA TYR A 45 17.63 9.60 -4.95
C TYR A 45 17.98 9.28 -3.49
N HIS A 46 18.34 10.29 -2.71
CA HIS A 46 18.71 10.10 -1.31
C HIS A 46 17.56 9.52 -0.48
N ASN A 47 16.33 10.01 -0.68
CA ASN A 47 15.17 9.52 0.06
C ASN A 47 14.80 8.07 -0.33
N LEU A 48 15.05 7.70 -1.59
CA LEU A 48 14.74 6.35 -2.08
C LEU A 48 15.78 5.30 -1.67
N LYS A 49 17.04 5.70 -1.53
CA LYS A 49 18.17 4.80 -1.25
C LYS A 49 18.04 4.03 0.07
N ALA A 50 17.32 4.58 1.04
CA ALA A 50 17.05 3.91 2.32
C ALA A 50 16.22 2.62 2.18
N GLY A 51 15.54 2.44 1.04
CA GLY A 51 14.65 1.30 0.76
C GLY A 51 13.30 1.41 1.44
N ASN A 52 12.38 0.51 1.06
CA ASN A 52 10.97 0.51 1.50
C ASN A 52 10.24 1.83 1.23
N ALA A 53 10.63 2.53 0.18
CA ALA A 53 10.17 3.86 -0.15
C ALA A 53 8.91 3.84 -1.03
N PHE A 54 8.10 4.88 -0.92
CA PHE A 54 6.97 5.12 -1.81
C PHE A 54 7.08 6.50 -2.44
N ILE A 55 6.96 6.55 -3.77
CA ILE A 55 6.65 7.77 -4.50
C ILE A 55 5.13 7.76 -4.69
N MET A 56 4.43 8.69 -4.06
CA MET A 56 2.98 8.76 -4.14
C MET A 56 2.56 9.80 -5.17
N GLU A 57 1.68 9.39 -6.09
CA GLU A 57 1.36 10.20 -7.27
C GLU A 57 0.04 10.94 -7.13
N CYS A 58 0.10 12.26 -7.27
CA CYS A 58 -1.06 13.14 -7.43
C CYS A 58 -1.54 13.07 -8.88
N LYS A 59 -2.76 12.54 -9.09
CA LYS A 59 -3.34 12.31 -10.40
C LYS A 59 -4.86 12.47 -10.39
N SER A 60 -5.40 13.25 -11.34
CA SER A 60 -6.84 13.44 -11.50
C SER A 60 -7.48 12.48 -12.50
N ALA A 61 -6.74 12.06 -13.53
CA ALA A 61 -7.21 11.21 -14.60
C ALA A 61 -6.12 10.25 -15.12
N SER A 62 -6.51 9.26 -15.92
CA SER A 62 -5.55 8.40 -16.66
C SER A 62 -6.19 7.82 -17.92
N PRO A 63 -5.40 7.44 -18.95
CA PRO A 63 -5.92 6.85 -20.17
C PRO A 63 -6.74 5.57 -19.96
N SER A 64 -6.44 4.79 -18.93
CA SER A 64 -7.12 3.52 -18.65
C SER A 64 -8.38 3.64 -17.79
N LEU A 65 -8.52 4.71 -16.99
CA LEU A 65 -9.62 4.87 -16.04
C LEU A 65 -10.47 6.15 -16.29
N GLY A 66 -10.03 7.01 -17.21
CA GLY A 66 -10.66 8.33 -17.38
C GLY A 66 -10.46 9.21 -16.14
N LEU A 67 -11.49 9.98 -15.79
CA LEU A 67 -11.51 10.80 -14.57
C LEU A 67 -11.52 9.91 -13.33
N ILE A 68 -10.50 10.06 -12.46
CA ILE A 68 -10.32 9.28 -11.24
C ILE A 68 -10.92 10.04 -10.04
N ARG A 69 -10.70 11.36 -9.99
CA ARG A 69 -11.13 12.19 -8.87
C ARG A 69 -11.65 13.54 -9.35
N ALA A 70 -12.94 13.78 -9.15
CA ALA A 70 -13.61 15.02 -9.57
C ALA A 70 -13.25 16.21 -8.66
N ASP A 71 -13.09 15.96 -7.36
CA ASP A 71 -12.68 16.92 -6.32
C ASP A 71 -11.16 16.96 -6.14
N TYR A 72 -10.43 16.94 -7.27
CA TYR A 72 -8.97 16.88 -7.25
C TYR A 72 -8.35 18.17 -6.70
N ASN A 73 -7.70 18.05 -5.54
CA ASN A 73 -6.89 19.10 -4.93
C ASN A 73 -5.50 18.55 -4.64
N PRO A 74 -4.49 18.85 -5.47
CA PRO A 74 -3.15 18.27 -5.33
C PRO A 74 -2.46 18.69 -4.02
N SER A 75 -2.70 19.89 -3.50
CA SER A 75 -2.12 20.34 -2.21
C SER A 75 -2.64 19.51 -1.04
N THR A 76 -3.95 19.28 -0.96
CA THR A 76 -4.55 18.44 0.10
C THR A 76 -4.03 17.00 0.03
N ILE A 77 -3.92 16.45 -1.17
CA ILE A 77 -3.37 15.11 -1.39
C ILE A 77 -1.90 15.05 -0.96
N ALA A 78 -1.10 16.07 -1.33
CA ALA A 78 0.30 16.15 -0.98
C ALA A 78 0.54 16.26 0.54
N GLN A 79 -0.33 16.96 1.28
CA GLN A 79 -0.28 17.00 2.75
C GLN A 79 -0.42 15.61 3.37
N ILE A 80 -1.35 14.79 2.85
CA ILE A 80 -1.54 13.42 3.30
C ILE A 80 -0.31 12.57 2.92
N TYR A 81 0.14 12.64 1.67
CA TYR A 81 1.28 11.87 1.19
C TYR A 81 2.58 12.20 1.91
N SER A 82 2.76 13.45 2.34
CA SER A 82 3.97 13.89 3.07
C SER A 82 4.20 13.14 4.39
N GLN A 83 3.19 12.46 4.92
CA GLN A 83 3.31 11.64 6.13
C GLN A 83 3.91 10.25 5.86
N TYR A 84 3.88 9.78 4.61
CA TYR A 84 4.17 8.39 4.26
C TYR A 84 5.20 8.23 3.15
N ALA A 85 5.29 9.20 2.24
CA ALA A 85 6.08 9.09 1.02
C ALA A 85 7.55 9.46 1.24
N ALA A 86 8.41 8.95 0.37
CA ALA A 86 9.79 9.40 0.18
C ALA A 86 9.89 10.54 -0.83
N GLY A 87 8.90 10.68 -1.70
CA GLY A 87 8.74 11.74 -2.68
C GLY A 87 7.32 11.76 -3.25
N ILE A 88 6.92 12.87 -3.83
CA ILE A 88 5.59 13.04 -4.43
C ILE A 88 5.74 13.21 -5.94
N SER A 89 5.00 12.41 -6.71
CA SER A 89 4.91 12.53 -8.17
C SER A 89 3.70 13.36 -8.55
N VAL A 90 3.86 14.25 -9.52
CA VAL A 90 2.76 15.09 -10.02
C VAL A 90 2.67 14.99 -11.53
N LEU A 91 1.49 14.58 -12.05
CA LEU A 91 1.23 14.55 -13.48
C LEU A 91 1.17 15.96 -14.04
N CYS A 92 1.92 16.20 -15.12
CA CYS A 92 1.98 17.49 -15.82
C CYS A 92 1.47 17.41 -17.28
N GLU A 93 1.12 16.23 -17.78
CA GLU A 93 0.53 16.06 -19.10
C GLU A 93 -0.98 16.38 -19.04
N PRO A 94 -1.50 17.36 -19.84
CA PRO A 94 -2.84 17.88 -19.66
C PRO A 94 -3.95 17.03 -20.29
N GLU A 95 -3.74 16.48 -21.49
CA GLU A 95 -4.83 15.91 -22.28
C GLU A 95 -5.31 14.55 -21.79
N ARG A 96 -4.39 13.69 -21.38
CA ARG A 96 -4.69 12.30 -21.00
C ARG A 96 -4.69 12.06 -19.50
N PHE A 97 -3.95 12.89 -18.77
CA PHE A 97 -3.77 12.73 -17.32
C PHE A 97 -4.36 13.89 -16.50
N GLY A 98 -4.88 14.93 -17.16
CA GLY A 98 -5.44 16.11 -16.48
C GLY A 98 -4.40 16.86 -15.66
N GLY A 99 -3.13 16.77 -16.07
CA GLY A 99 -2.00 17.37 -15.38
C GLY A 99 -1.80 18.85 -15.73
N ASP A 100 -1.05 19.56 -14.88
CA ASP A 100 -0.58 20.92 -15.13
C ASP A 100 0.65 21.24 -14.29
N TYR A 101 1.51 22.14 -14.75
CA TYR A 101 2.65 22.66 -13.97
C TYR A 101 2.18 23.47 -12.75
N ASP A 102 0.97 24.06 -12.77
CA ASP A 102 0.40 24.72 -11.59
C ASP A 102 0.08 23.73 -10.48
N HIS A 103 -0.32 22.49 -10.82
CA HIS A 103 -0.44 21.39 -9.86
C HIS A 103 0.92 21.05 -9.22
N LEU A 104 1.98 21.02 -10.04
CA LEU A 104 3.35 20.79 -9.57
C LEU A 104 3.78 21.87 -8.59
N ALA A 105 3.54 23.15 -8.91
CA ALA A 105 3.86 24.28 -8.03
C ALA A 105 3.08 24.22 -6.71
N ALA A 106 1.80 23.90 -6.77
CA ALA A 106 0.94 23.75 -5.59
C ALA A 106 1.45 22.65 -4.66
N VAL A 107 1.87 21.50 -5.20
CA VAL A 107 2.46 20.41 -4.42
C VAL A 107 3.82 20.81 -3.86
N ALA A 108 4.71 21.39 -4.67
CA ALA A 108 6.06 21.79 -4.25
C ALA A 108 6.05 22.81 -3.10
N ALA A 109 5.03 23.70 -3.09
CA ALA A 109 4.84 24.68 -2.01
C ALA A 109 4.24 24.07 -0.73
N THR A 110 3.66 22.87 -0.82
CA THR A 110 2.92 22.23 0.28
C THR A 110 3.77 21.21 1.04
N THR A 111 4.76 20.57 0.37
CA THR A 111 5.53 19.47 0.93
C THR A 111 7.00 19.83 1.14
N HIS A 112 7.61 19.20 2.17
CA HIS A 112 9.07 19.22 2.37
C HIS A 112 9.80 18.13 1.56
N LEU A 113 9.06 17.18 0.99
CA LEU A 113 9.61 16.07 0.23
C LEU A 113 10.02 16.48 -1.19
N PRO A 114 10.97 15.78 -1.83
CA PRO A 114 11.28 15.99 -3.24
C PRO A 114 10.07 15.68 -4.12
N VAL A 115 9.87 16.52 -5.14
CA VAL A 115 8.73 16.45 -6.06
C VAL A 115 9.21 16.04 -7.45
N LEU A 116 8.62 14.95 -7.97
CA LEU A 116 8.85 14.43 -9.32
C LEU A 116 7.85 15.05 -10.30
N CYS A 117 8.34 15.77 -11.29
CA CYS A 117 7.55 16.14 -12.47
C CYS A 117 7.34 14.91 -13.35
N LYS A 118 6.13 14.35 -13.35
CA LYS A 118 5.74 13.20 -14.17
C LYS A 118 5.12 13.68 -15.47
N ASP A 119 5.97 13.79 -16.50
CA ASP A 119 5.60 14.30 -17.82
C ASP A 119 6.33 13.52 -18.91
N PHE A 120 5.85 13.59 -20.14
CA PHE A 120 6.54 13.07 -21.32
C PHE A 120 7.56 14.12 -21.81
N ILE A 121 8.73 14.09 -21.20
CA ILE A 121 9.79 15.08 -21.47
C ILE A 121 10.54 14.72 -22.73
N ILE A 122 10.50 15.63 -23.71
CA ILE A 122 11.08 15.51 -25.05
C ILE A 122 11.91 16.74 -25.48
N ASP A 123 11.91 17.78 -24.63
CA ASP A 123 12.59 19.04 -24.91
C ASP A 123 13.13 19.66 -23.62
N PRO A 124 14.36 20.27 -23.64
CA PRO A 124 14.93 20.94 -22.46
C PRO A 124 14.06 22.01 -21.84
N ILE A 125 13.18 22.66 -22.61
CA ILE A 125 12.26 23.68 -22.12
C ILE A 125 11.31 23.14 -21.05
N GLN A 126 10.90 21.86 -21.17
CA GLN A 126 10.05 21.22 -20.17
C GLN A 126 10.78 21.01 -18.84
N ILE A 127 12.10 20.72 -18.89
CA ILE A 127 12.93 20.55 -17.68
C ILE A 127 13.09 21.89 -16.96
N ARG A 128 13.36 22.96 -17.72
CA ARG A 128 13.43 24.31 -17.16
C ARG A 128 12.09 24.72 -16.54
N ALA A 129 10.98 24.45 -17.22
CA ALA A 129 9.64 24.68 -16.67
C ALA A 129 9.40 23.86 -15.42
N ALA A 130 9.66 22.54 -15.43
CA ALA A 130 9.52 21.68 -14.28
C ALA A 130 10.28 22.24 -13.06
N ARG A 131 11.54 22.65 -13.22
CA ARG A 131 12.31 23.23 -12.13
C ARG A 131 11.74 24.57 -11.68
N HIS A 132 11.30 25.42 -12.59
CA HIS A 132 10.67 26.71 -12.26
C HIS A 132 9.42 26.49 -11.37
N TYR A 133 8.61 25.49 -11.69
CA TYR A 133 7.41 25.10 -10.93
C TYR A 133 7.71 24.21 -9.72
N GLY A 134 8.97 24.02 -9.36
CA GLY A 134 9.39 23.43 -8.08
C GLY A 134 9.73 21.95 -8.11
N ALA A 135 9.90 21.32 -9.27
CA ALA A 135 10.36 19.93 -9.37
C ALA A 135 11.77 19.77 -8.81
N ASP A 136 12.03 18.64 -8.18
CA ASP A 136 13.34 18.18 -7.70
C ASP A 136 13.82 16.95 -8.46
N ALA A 137 12.91 16.31 -9.19
CA ALA A 137 13.19 15.20 -10.09
C ALA A 137 12.30 15.26 -11.34
N ILE A 138 12.75 14.61 -12.41
CA ILE A 138 12.01 14.47 -13.66
C ILE A 138 11.95 13.00 -14.11
N LEU A 139 11.01 12.69 -14.99
CA LEU A 139 10.91 11.41 -15.68
C LEU A 139 11.57 11.50 -17.06
N LEU A 140 12.46 10.55 -17.39
CA LEU A 140 12.93 10.31 -18.75
C LEU A 140 12.62 8.87 -19.16
N MET A 141 11.94 8.70 -20.31
CA MET A 141 11.44 7.40 -20.78
C MET A 141 12.28 6.89 -21.94
N LEU A 142 12.93 5.74 -21.80
CA LEU A 142 13.75 5.15 -22.89
C LEU A 142 12.92 4.53 -24.01
N SER A 143 11.63 4.28 -23.78
CA SER A 143 10.66 3.92 -24.82
C SER A 143 10.30 5.10 -25.75
N VAL A 144 10.62 6.34 -25.35
CA VAL A 144 10.35 7.57 -26.12
C VAL A 144 11.61 8.17 -26.71
N LEU A 145 12.71 8.13 -25.96
CA LEU A 145 13.94 8.87 -26.23
C LEU A 145 15.01 8.00 -26.89
N THR A 146 15.70 8.55 -27.87
CA THR A 146 17.00 8.04 -28.32
C THR A 146 18.09 8.34 -27.29
N ASP A 147 19.22 7.64 -27.35
CA ASP A 147 20.35 7.87 -26.45
C ASP A 147 20.90 9.30 -26.52
N ALA A 148 20.87 9.91 -27.72
CA ALA A 148 21.32 11.29 -27.91
C ALA A 148 20.39 12.30 -27.27
N GLU A 149 19.06 12.11 -27.42
CA GLU A 149 18.05 12.93 -26.77
C GLU A 149 18.12 12.78 -25.24
N TYR A 150 18.23 11.54 -24.73
CA TYR A 150 18.39 11.29 -23.30
C TYR A 150 19.59 12.04 -22.71
N ARG A 151 20.78 11.96 -23.36
CA ARG A 151 22.00 12.67 -22.90
C ARG A 151 21.79 14.19 -22.85
N THR A 152 21.13 14.75 -23.85
CA THR A 152 20.82 16.18 -23.90
C THR A 152 19.90 16.61 -22.74
N LEU A 153 18.84 15.84 -22.52
CA LEU A 153 17.87 16.11 -21.45
C LEU A 153 18.48 15.87 -20.06
N ALA A 154 19.29 14.82 -19.91
CA ALA A 154 19.99 14.55 -18.66
C ALA A 154 21.00 15.66 -18.30
N ALA A 155 21.72 16.18 -19.28
CA ALA A 155 22.62 17.32 -19.06
C ALA A 155 21.87 18.58 -18.59
N GLU A 156 20.69 18.86 -19.16
CA GLU A 156 19.87 19.98 -18.71
C GLU A 156 19.31 19.72 -17.29
N ALA A 157 18.88 18.49 -16.97
CA ALA A 157 18.43 18.13 -15.63
C ALA A 157 19.54 18.32 -14.56
N HIS A 158 20.76 17.87 -14.88
CA HIS A 158 21.92 18.03 -13.99
C HIS A 158 22.30 19.50 -13.77
N ARG A 159 22.11 20.36 -14.78
CA ARG A 159 22.32 21.82 -14.61
C ARG A 159 21.47 22.39 -13.47
N TRP A 160 20.29 21.87 -13.28
CA TRP A 160 19.34 22.28 -12.25
C TRP A 160 19.37 21.42 -10.98
N ASN A 161 20.34 20.51 -10.88
CA ASN A 161 20.44 19.53 -9.77
C ASN A 161 19.16 18.71 -9.57
N LEU A 162 18.54 18.30 -10.67
CA LEU A 162 17.37 17.44 -10.68
C LEU A 162 17.78 15.97 -10.73
N ASP A 163 17.18 15.14 -9.89
CA ASP A 163 17.26 13.68 -10.04
C ASP A 163 16.46 13.22 -11.26
N ILE A 164 16.89 12.09 -11.85
CA ILE A 164 16.25 11.53 -13.05
C ILE A 164 15.72 10.15 -12.72
N LEU A 165 14.39 9.99 -12.76
CA LEU A 165 13.76 8.69 -12.80
C LEU A 165 13.77 8.19 -14.24
N THR A 166 14.62 7.20 -14.54
CA THR A 166 14.73 6.62 -15.87
C THR A 166 13.78 5.44 -16.02
N GLU A 167 12.71 5.62 -16.78
CA GLU A 167 11.72 4.57 -17.00
C GLU A 167 12.17 3.58 -18.07
N VAL A 168 12.02 2.28 -17.74
CA VAL A 168 12.37 1.14 -18.60
C VAL A 168 11.28 0.08 -18.57
N ILE A 169 11.05 -0.59 -19.71
CA ILE A 169 10.07 -1.69 -19.85
C ILE A 169 10.68 -2.96 -20.48
N THR A 170 11.92 -2.90 -20.97
CA THR A 170 12.63 -4.02 -21.63
C THR A 170 14.07 -4.16 -21.13
N GLU A 171 14.65 -5.35 -21.30
CA GLU A 171 16.08 -5.59 -21.00
C GLU A 171 17.01 -4.70 -21.85
N THR A 172 16.65 -4.45 -23.11
CA THR A 172 17.39 -3.54 -23.98
C THR A 172 17.40 -2.12 -23.42
N GLU A 173 16.27 -1.64 -22.90
CA GLU A 173 16.22 -0.31 -22.28
C GLU A 173 16.99 -0.27 -20.97
N VAL A 174 17.01 -1.35 -20.17
CA VAL A 174 17.86 -1.46 -18.96
C VAL A 174 19.34 -1.33 -19.36
N ALA A 175 19.80 -2.06 -20.38
CA ALA A 175 21.19 -1.97 -20.85
C ALA A 175 21.53 -0.56 -21.36
N ARG A 176 20.60 0.10 -22.08
CA ARG A 176 20.76 1.51 -22.50
C ARG A 176 20.85 2.44 -21.30
N ALA A 177 19.96 2.30 -20.31
CA ALA A 177 19.95 3.11 -19.11
C ALA A 177 21.27 3.03 -18.33
N ILE A 178 21.83 1.82 -18.19
CA ILE A 178 23.14 1.61 -17.56
C ILE A 178 24.24 2.35 -18.32
N ASN A 179 24.29 2.21 -19.65
CA ASN A 179 25.28 2.89 -20.50
C ASN A 179 25.12 4.42 -20.52
N LEU A 180 23.92 4.91 -20.18
CA LEU A 180 23.62 6.34 -20.08
C LEU A 180 23.87 6.90 -18.67
N GLY A 181 24.27 6.06 -17.71
CA GLY A 181 24.61 6.47 -16.34
C GLY A 181 23.40 6.70 -15.44
N ALA A 182 22.27 6.06 -15.73
CA ALA A 182 21.09 6.14 -14.88
C ALA A 182 21.39 5.57 -13.48
N ASN A 183 20.91 6.24 -12.43
CA ASN A 183 21.07 5.85 -11.04
C ASN A 183 19.74 5.57 -10.32
N ILE A 184 18.60 6.00 -10.90
CA ILE A 184 17.24 5.63 -10.46
C ILE A 184 16.51 5.01 -11.65
N PHE A 185 16.15 3.75 -11.53
CA PHE A 185 15.43 2.98 -12.54
C PHE A 185 13.96 2.84 -12.14
N GLY A 186 13.06 3.31 -13.00
CA GLY A 186 11.63 3.05 -12.92
C GLY A 186 11.25 1.87 -13.80
N ILE A 187 10.96 0.71 -13.23
CA ILE A 187 10.45 -0.44 -13.97
C ILE A 187 8.94 -0.30 -14.08
N ASN A 188 8.45 0.08 -15.27
CA ASN A 188 7.02 0.25 -15.48
C ASN A 188 6.39 -1.09 -15.90
N ASN A 189 5.56 -1.66 -15.02
CA ASN A 189 4.82 -2.89 -15.28
C ASN A 189 3.70 -2.71 -16.31
N ARG A 190 3.35 -1.46 -16.65
CA ARG A 190 2.37 -1.16 -17.70
C ARG A 190 3.06 -0.97 -19.03
N ASN A 191 2.60 -1.67 -20.05
CA ASN A 191 2.95 -1.39 -21.42
C ASN A 191 2.07 -0.23 -21.95
N LEU A 192 2.67 0.89 -22.31
CA LEU A 192 1.93 2.06 -22.81
C LEU A 192 1.47 1.94 -24.28
N HIS A 193 1.82 0.84 -24.96
CA HIS A 193 1.30 0.57 -26.31
C HIS A 193 -0.11 -0.04 -26.26
N ASP A 194 -0.39 -0.92 -25.29
CA ASP A 194 -1.65 -1.68 -25.15
C ASP A 194 -2.32 -1.55 -23.76
N LEU A 195 -1.69 -0.82 -22.84
CA LEU A 195 -2.11 -0.62 -21.43
C LEU A 195 -2.13 -1.88 -20.57
N SER A 196 -1.63 -3.01 -21.05
CA SER A 196 -1.50 -4.25 -20.27
C SER A 196 -0.57 -4.07 -19.08
N ILE A 197 -0.80 -4.84 -18.01
CA ILE A 197 0.03 -4.84 -16.79
C ILE A 197 0.63 -6.22 -16.60
N ASP A 198 1.95 -6.27 -16.46
CA ASP A 198 2.71 -7.47 -16.17
C ASP A 198 3.64 -7.24 -14.97
N LEU A 199 3.25 -7.74 -13.80
CA LEU A 199 4.02 -7.61 -12.57
C LEU A 199 5.30 -8.45 -12.56
N THR A 200 5.42 -9.45 -13.45
CA THR A 200 6.64 -10.27 -13.58
C THR A 200 7.80 -9.49 -14.20
N ARG A 201 7.50 -8.37 -14.87
CA ARG A 201 8.51 -7.48 -15.43
C ARG A 201 9.47 -6.94 -14.36
N THR A 202 8.96 -6.54 -13.20
CA THR A 202 9.80 -6.03 -12.11
C THR A 202 10.89 -7.02 -11.69
N PRO A 203 10.62 -8.26 -11.26
CA PRO A 203 11.68 -9.20 -10.88
C PRO A 203 12.56 -9.61 -12.07
N THR A 204 12.01 -9.62 -13.28
CA THR A 204 12.77 -9.96 -14.50
C THR A 204 13.82 -8.91 -14.83
N LEU A 205 13.46 -7.63 -14.81
CA LEU A 205 14.40 -6.55 -15.17
C LEU A 205 15.33 -6.17 -14.02
N ALA A 206 14.86 -6.24 -12.78
CA ALA A 206 15.63 -5.84 -11.60
C ALA A 206 16.97 -6.58 -11.46
N ARG A 207 17.04 -7.85 -11.90
CA ARG A 207 18.28 -8.66 -11.85
C ARG A 207 19.41 -8.15 -12.77
N HIS A 208 19.07 -7.32 -13.75
CA HIS A 208 20.03 -6.77 -14.72
C HIS A 208 20.54 -5.38 -14.33
N ILE A 209 19.94 -4.78 -13.29
CA ILE A 209 20.28 -3.43 -12.83
C ILE A 209 21.40 -3.52 -11.78
N PRO A 210 22.40 -2.64 -11.81
CA PRO A 210 23.50 -2.63 -10.84
C PRO A 210 23.02 -2.48 -9.38
N ASP A 211 23.75 -3.10 -8.46
CA ASP A 211 23.40 -3.13 -7.02
C ASP A 211 23.43 -1.76 -6.33
N ASP A 212 24.17 -0.80 -6.85
CA ASP A 212 24.31 0.55 -6.32
C ASP A 212 23.22 1.52 -6.83
N ALA A 213 22.46 1.10 -7.85
CA ALA A 213 21.34 1.85 -8.37
C ALA A 213 20.07 1.68 -7.52
N VAL A 214 19.19 2.68 -7.57
CA VAL A 214 17.86 2.62 -6.96
C VAL A 214 16.85 2.06 -7.95
N ILE A 215 16.04 1.11 -7.54
CA ILE A 215 15.01 0.47 -8.37
C ILE A 215 13.63 0.77 -7.81
N ILE A 216 12.74 1.31 -8.64
CA ILE A 216 11.35 1.61 -8.33
C ILE A 216 10.44 0.79 -9.24
N SER A 217 9.45 0.09 -8.68
CA SER A 217 8.41 -0.59 -9.45
C SER A 217 7.21 0.34 -9.62
N GLU A 218 6.79 0.52 -10.88
CA GLU A 218 5.67 1.41 -11.24
C GLU A 218 4.52 0.64 -11.87
N SER A 219 3.32 1.12 -11.67
CA SER A 219 2.07 0.57 -12.20
C SER A 219 1.70 -0.82 -11.66
N GLY A 220 0.39 -1.04 -11.49
CA GLY A 220 -0.14 -2.35 -11.06
C GLY A 220 -0.04 -2.64 -9.57
N ILE A 221 0.49 -1.74 -8.76
CA ILE A 221 0.62 -1.89 -7.31
C ILE A 221 -0.74 -1.57 -6.66
N ARG A 222 -1.52 -2.60 -6.36
CA ARG A 222 -2.92 -2.45 -5.94
C ARG A 222 -3.17 -2.68 -4.46
N ASN A 223 -2.31 -3.43 -3.77
CA ASN A 223 -2.49 -3.80 -2.38
C ASN A 223 -1.16 -4.17 -1.73
N ASN A 224 -1.16 -4.34 -0.41
CA ASN A 224 0.03 -4.71 0.36
C ASN A 224 0.61 -6.07 -0.03
N ALA A 225 -0.21 -7.03 -0.47
CA ALA A 225 0.29 -8.33 -0.94
C ALA A 225 1.21 -8.16 -2.15
N THR A 226 0.82 -7.34 -3.14
CA THR A 226 1.67 -6.98 -4.29
C THR A 226 2.97 -6.29 -3.84
N VAL A 227 2.88 -5.35 -2.90
CA VAL A 227 4.06 -4.69 -2.31
C VAL A 227 5.01 -5.73 -1.71
N ARG A 228 4.49 -6.65 -0.88
CA ARG A 228 5.31 -7.70 -0.23
C ARG A 228 5.96 -8.63 -1.24
N THR A 229 5.27 -9.00 -2.31
CA THR A 229 5.80 -9.88 -3.38
C THR A 229 6.95 -9.22 -4.13
N LEU A 230 6.84 -7.93 -4.45
CA LEU A 230 7.83 -7.21 -5.26
C LEU A 230 8.95 -6.57 -4.43
N LYS A 231 8.73 -6.33 -3.14
CA LYS A 231 9.70 -5.69 -2.22
C LYS A 231 11.12 -6.29 -2.25
N PRO A 232 11.34 -7.63 -2.37
CA PRO A 232 12.69 -8.18 -2.44
C PRO A 232 13.53 -7.70 -3.63
N TYR A 233 12.89 -7.20 -4.68
CA TYR A 233 13.54 -6.84 -5.96
C TYR A 233 13.76 -5.34 -6.12
N VAL A 234 13.14 -4.49 -5.28
CA VAL A 234 13.12 -3.04 -5.48
C VAL A 234 13.41 -2.27 -4.19
N HIS A 235 13.81 -1.01 -4.32
CA HIS A 235 13.97 -0.06 -3.22
C HIS A 235 12.63 0.58 -2.83
N GLY A 236 11.68 0.67 -3.80
CA GLY A 236 10.40 1.28 -3.55
C GLY A 236 9.41 1.14 -4.70
N PHE A 237 8.31 1.86 -4.57
CA PHE A 237 7.16 1.79 -5.47
C PHE A 237 6.67 3.17 -5.85
N LEU A 238 6.21 3.35 -7.10
CA LEU A 238 5.45 4.53 -7.51
C LEU A 238 3.98 4.14 -7.67
N VAL A 239 3.09 4.80 -6.89
CA VAL A 239 1.68 4.45 -6.79
C VAL A 239 0.79 5.68 -6.92
N GLY A 240 -0.13 5.65 -7.87
CA GLY A 240 -1.07 6.74 -8.14
C GLY A 240 -2.53 6.33 -8.00
N SER A 241 -3.11 5.77 -9.05
CA SER A 241 -4.57 5.52 -9.16
C SER A 241 -5.15 4.75 -7.97
N GLN A 242 -4.40 3.79 -7.40
CA GLN A 242 -4.85 3.00 -6.25
C GLN A 242 -5.13 3.87 -5.02
N LEU A 243 -4.39 4.96 -4.86
CA LEU A 243 -4.52 5.87 -3.72
C LEU A 243 -5.54 6.98 -4.03
N THR A 244 -5.39 7.65 -5.17
CA THR A 244 -6.21 8.82 -5.50
C THR A 244 -7.68 8.48 -5.81
N SER A 245 -8.00 7.23 -6.18
CA SER A 245 -9.38 6.78 -6.38
C SER A 245 -10.13 6.52 -5.07
N GLN A 246 -9.44 6.43 -3.93
CA GLN A 246 -10.07 6.06 -2.68
C GLN A 246 -10.73 7.25 -1.98
N PRO A 247 -11.90 7.08 -1.38
CA PRO A 247 -12.55 8.15 -0.61
C PRO A 247 -11.65 8.65 0.54
N ASN A 248 -10.97 7.75 1.23
CA ASN A 248 -10.03 8.07 2.31
C ASN A 248 -8.60 7.69 1.88
N ILE A 249 -7.88 8.68 1.34
CA ILE A 249 -6.50 8.52 0.84
C ILE A 249 -5.54 8.14 1.97
N ASP A 250 -5.70 8.70 3.16
CA ASP A 250 -4.87 8.42 4.33
C ASP A 250 -4.97 6.95 4.75
N TYR A 251 -6.20 6.42 4.83
CA TYR A 251 -6.43 5.00 5.10
C TYR A 251 -5.81 4.11 4.02
N ALA A 252 -6.04 4.47 2.75
CA ALA A 252 -5.52 3.69 1.61
C ALA A 252 -3.99 3.66 1.58
N ALA A 253 -3.32 4.76 1.92
CA ALA A 253 -1.86 4.82 2.02
C ALA A 253 -1.35 3.89 3.13
N ARG A 254 -1.92 3.95 4.34
CA ARG A 254 -1.54 3.06 5.45
C ARG A 254 -1.79 1.59 5.11
N GLU A 255 -2.93 1.26 4.54
CA GLU A 255 -3.25 -0.10 4.14
C GLU A 255 -2.30 -0.64 3.06
N LEU A 256 -1.93 0.18 2.09
CA LEU A 256 -0.97 -0.20 1.06
C LEU A 256 0.43 -0.45 1.64
N ILE A 257 0.91 0.43 2.52
CA ILE A 257 2.26 0.37 3.08
C ILE A 257 2.39 -0.74 4.14
N TYR A 258 1.47 -0.75 5.11
CA TYR A 258 1.58 -1.59 6.30
C TYR A 258 0.69 -2.84 6.25
N GLY A 259 -0.24 -2.91 5.30
CA GLY A 259 -1.28 -3.93 5.26
C GLY A 259 -2.37 -3.69 6.31
N THR A 260 -3.22 -4.70 6.50
CA THR A 260 -4.21 -4.66 7.58
C THR A 260 -3.50 -4.83 8.92
N THR A 261 -3.42 -3.75 9.69
CA THR A 261 -2.82 -3.71 11.02
C THR A 261 -3.84 -3.27 12.05
N LYS A 262 -3.96 -4.01 13.16
CA LYS A 262 -4.92 -3.72 14.23
C LYS A 262 -4.21 -3.54 15.57
N ILE A 263 -4.44 -2.41 16.23
CA ILE A 263 -4.06 -2.19 17.64
C ILE A 263 -5.29 -2.48 18.51
N CYS A 264 -5.18 -3.46 19.39
CA CYS A 264 -6.31 -3.97 20.16
C CYS A 264 -6.31 -3.47 21.61
N GLY A 265 -7.51 -3.17 22.13
CA GLY A 265 -7.71 -2.72 23.49
C GLY A 265 -7.50 -1.22 23.67
N LEU A 266 -7.99 -0.43 22.71
CA LEU A 266 -8.01 1.03 22.81
C LEU A 266 -9.06 1.46 23.83
N THR A 267 -8.64 2.24 24.84
CA THR A 267 -9.50 2.67 25.95
C THR A 267 -9.75 4.17 25.99
N SER A 268 -9.13 4.95 25.08
CA SER A 268 -9.27 6.41 25.04
C SER A 268 -9.09 6.96 23.63
N PRO A 269 -9.59 8.18 23.35
CA PRO A 269 -9.30 8.92 22.11
C PRO A 269 -7.81 9.05 21.80
N ALA A 270 -7.01 9.38 22.80
CA ALA A 270 -5.56 9.52 22.62
C ALA A 270 -4.88 8.22 22.20
N ALA A 271 -5.33 7.07 22.73
CA ALA A 271 -4.84 5.76 22.33
C ALA A 271 -5.19 5.45 20.85
N ALA A 272 -6.39 5.82 20.39
CA ALA A 272 -6.79 5.65 19.00
C ALA A 272 -5.97 6.53 18.04
N GLN A 273 -5.75 7.80 18.40
CA GLN A 273 -4.92 8.73 17.64
C GLN A 273 -3.46 8.26 17.56
N ALA A 274 -2.91 7.76 18.67
CA ALA A 274 -1.56 7.17 18.69
C ALA A 274 -1.46 5.91 17.81
N ALA A 275 -2.49 5.04 17.85
CA ALA A 275 -2.55 3.86 17.00
C ALA A 275 -2.55 4.23 15.50
N ARG A 276 -3.35 5.23 15.10
CA ARG A 276 -3.37 5.73 13.72
C ARG A 276 -2.01 6.33 13.34
N ALA A 277 -1.43 7.17 14.20
CA ALA A 277 -0.13 7.78 13.96
C ALA A 277 1.00 6.74 13.80
N ALA A 278 0.88 5.58 14.48
CA ALA A 278 1.77 4.44 14.30
C ALA A 278 1.49 3.61 13.03
N GLY A 279 0.53 4.01 12.19
CA GLY A 279 0.21 3.36 10.92
C GLY A 279 -0.89 2.30 10.99
N ALA A 280 -1.56 2.12 12.14
CA ALA A 280 -2.66 1.16 12.24
C ALA A 280 -3.81 1.53 11.29
N THR A 281 -4.41 0.50 10.69
CA THR A 281 -5.63 0.63 9.88
C THR A 281 -6.88 0.36 10.71
N HIS A 282 -6.76 -0.45 11.78
CA HIS A 282 -7.88 -0.83 12.63
C HIS A 282 -7.59 -0.61 14.11
N GLY A 283 -8.63 -0.21 14.85
CA GLY A 283 -8.64 -0.10 16.30
C GLY A 283 -9.57 -1.14 16.93
N GLY A 284 -9.05 -1.99 17.82
CA GLY A 284 -9.85 -2.98 18.54
C GLY A 284 -10.40 -2.42 19.84
N LEU A 285 -11.72 -2.53 20.01
CA LEU A 285 -12.49 -2.10 21.18
C LEU A 285 -13.02 -3.35 21.90
N ILE A 286 -12.62 -3.55 23.16
CA ILE A 286 -12.93 -4.77 23.91
C ILE A 286 -14.18 -4.54 24.75
N PHE A 287 -15.22 -5.36 24.52
CA PHE A 287 -16.49 -5.33 25.27
C PHE A 287 -16.62 -6.48 26.28
N GLU A 288 -15.54 -7.22 26.49
CA GLU A 288 -15.47 -8.29 27.49
C GLU A 288 -15.19 -7.72 28.89
N GLN A 289 -16.18 -7.79 29.80
CA GLN A 289 -16.09 -7.15 31.11
C GLN A 289 -14.93 -7.66 31.99
N ALA A 290 -14.53 -8.91 31.82
CA ALA A 290 -13.40 -9.49 32.55
C ALA A 290 -12.02 -8.92 32.07
N SER A 291 -11.99 -8.21 30.98
CA SER A 291 -10.76 -7.62 30.45
C SER A 291 -10.39 -6.32 31.19
N PRO A 292 -9.12 -6.12 31.58
CA PRO A 292 -8.69 -4.84 32.15
C PRO A 292 -8.75 -3.69 31.14
N ARG A 293 -8.95 -4.00 29.84
CA ARG A 293 -9.11 -3.04 28.74
C ARG A 293 -10.55 -2.95 28.25
N ALA A 294 -11.52 -3.41 29.07
CA ALA A 294 -12.93 -3.34 28.73
C ALA A 294 -13.40 -1.88 28.64
N ILE A 295 -14.27 -1.60 27.68
CA ILE A 295 -14.92 -0.30 27.54
C ILE A 295 -16.45 -0.45 27.41
N THR A 296 -17.15 0.65 27.66
CA THR A 296 -18.60 0.73 27.45
C THR A 296 -18.95 1.16 26.04
N PRO A 297 -20.16 0.89 25.53
CA PRO A 297 -20.62 1.44 24.25
C PRO A 297 -20.53 2.97 24.17
N THR A 298 -20.72 3.68 25.27
CA THR A 298 -20.58 5.14 25.34
C THR A 298 -19.12 5.56 25.12
N THR A 299 -18.17 4.92 25.78
CA THR A 299 -16.73 5.15 25.59
C THR A 299 -16.32 4.83 24.15
N ALA A 300 -16.83 3.74 23.57
CA ALA A 300 -16.57 3.38 22.18
C ALA A 300 -16.99 4.50 21.21
N ARG A 301 -18.20 5.05 21.36
CA ARG A 301 -18.66 6.18 20.51
C ARG A 301 -17.76 7.39 20.63
N THR A 302 -17.27 7.70 21.84
CA THR A 302 -16.32 8.82 22.06
C THR A 302 -15.00 8.58 21.34
N ILE A 303 -14.44 7.37 21.43
CA ILE A 303 -13.19 6.99 20.77
C ILE A 303 -13.35 7.07 19.25
N ILE A 304 -14.41 6.49 18.69
CA ILE A 304 -14.70 6.44 17.26
C ILE A 304 -14.86 7.86 16.70
N ALA A 305 -15.61 8.72 17.39
CA ALA A 305 -15.83 10.10 16.95
C ALA A 305 -14.53 10.92 16.94
N ALA A 306 -13.61 10.64 17.87
CA ALA A 306 -12.34 11.35 17.97
C ALA A 306 -11.29 10.93 16.95
N GLU A 307 -11.39 9.71 16.37
CA GLU A 307 -10.43 9.20 15.38
C GLU A 307 -11.13 8.45 14.22
N PRO A 308 -11.80 9.19 13.33
CA PRO A 308 -12.52 8.58 12.20
C PRO A 308 -11.59 8.01 11.12
N GLY A 309 -10.29 8.19 11.23
CA GLY A 309 -9.28 7.64 10.33
C GLY A 309 -8.99 6.15 10.54
N LEU A 310 -9.48 5.54 11.63
CA LEU A 310 -9.42 4.10 11.88
C LEU A 310 -10.75 3.42 11.52
N LYS A 311 -10.68 2.16 11.09
CA LYS A 311 -11.80 1.23 11.13
C LYS A 311 -11.84 0.57 12.51
N PHE A 312 -13.01 0.48 13.13
CA PHE A 312 -13.09 -0.09 14.48
C PHE A 312 -13.66 -1.50 14.48
N VAL A 313 -13.05 -2.34 15.31
CA VAL A 313 -13.38 -3.75 15.47
C VAL A 313 -13.89 -3.95 16.88
N ALA A 314 -15.17 -4.37 17.05
CA ALA A 314 -15.68 -4.80 18.32
C ALA A 314 -15.17 -6.20 18.66
N VAL A 315 -14.62 -6.38 19.85
CA VAL A 315 -14.04 -7.64 20.32
C VAL A 315 -14.81 -8.12 21.53
N SER A 316 -15.38 -9.33 21.47
CA SER A 316 -16.11 -9.94 22.59
C SER A 316 -15.94 -11.47 22.57
N ARG A 317 -16.19 -12.09 23.72
CA ARG A 317 -16.28 -13.54 23.89
C ARG A 317 -17.73 -14.04 23.89
N SER A 318 -18.70 -13.15 23.66
CA SER A 318 -20.09 -13.52 23.61
C SER A 318 -20.39 -14.55 22.52
N ILE A 319 -21.32 -15.47 22.85
CA ILE A 319 -21.91 -16.40 21.89
C ILE A 319 -23.40 -16.03 21.62
N ASN A 320 -23.86 -14.89 22.17
CA ASN A 320 -25.22 -14.40 21.97
C ASN A 320 -25.30 -13.50 20.74
N PRO A 321 -26.00 -13.87 19.65
CA PRO A 321 -26.10 -13.05 18.43
C PRO A 321 -26.76 -11.68 18.67
N GLU A 322 -27.63 -11.51 19.65
CA GLU A 322 -28.28 -10.22 19.96
C GLU A 322 -27.28 -9.20 20.48
N GLU A 323 -26.32 -9.61 21.33
CA GLU A 323 -25.25 -8.73 21.81
C GLU A 323 -24.35 -8.27 20.62
N TRP A 324 -24.09 -9.14 19.66
CA TRP A 324 -23.34 -8.77 18.46
C TRP A 324 -24.12 -7.78 17.59
N ALA A 325 -25.44 -7.91 17.49
CA ALA A 325 -26.28 -6.95 16.79
C ALA A 325 -26.21 -5.55 17.43
N GLU A 326 -26.23 -5.47 18.78
CA GLU A 326 -26.05 -4.21 19.53
C GLU A 326 -24.68 -3.59 19.28
N LEU A 327 -23.61 -4.39 19.27
CA LEU A 327 -22.25 -3.91 18.98
C LEU A 327 -22.12 -3.42 17.54
N ALA A 328 -22.68 -4.15 16.58
CA ALA A 328 -22.67 -3.76 15.15
C ALA A 328 -23.48 -2.47 14.89
N ALA A 329 -24.45 -2.16 15.74
CA ALA A 329 -25.24 -0.95 15.65
C ALA A 329 -24.50 0.32 16.15
N ILE A 330 -23.32 0.18 16.77
CA ILE A 330 -22.50 1.33 17.17
C ILE A 330 -21.91 1.97 15.89
N PRO A 331 -22.22 3.25 15.58
CA PRO A 331 -21.70 3.90 14.39
C PRO A 331 -20.16 3.90 14.35
N GLY A 332 -19.59 3.44 13.24
CA GLY A 332 -18.13 3.34 13.03
C GLY A 332 -17.51 1.97 13.39
N ILE A 333 -18.28 1.04 13.98
CA ILE A 333 -17.89 -0.38 14.02
C ILE A 333 -18.01 -0.94 12.61
N THR A 334 -16.92 -1.50 12.09
CA THR A 334 -16.85 -2.07 10.74
C THR A 334 -16.58 -3.58 10.75
N ALA A 335 -16.14 -4.12 11.87
CA ALA A 335 -15.87 -5.54 12.03
C ALA A 335 -16.18 -6.02 13.46
N LEU A 336 -16.53 -7.30 13.56
CA LEU A 336 -16.83 -8.00 14.81
C LEU A 336 -15.84 -9.15 14.97
N GLN A 337 -15.01 -9.10 16.02
CA GLN A 337 -14.05 -10.17 16.30
C GLN A 337 -14.60 -11.10 17.38
N ILE A 338 -15.02 -12.28 16.98
CA ILE A 338 -15.46 -13.35 17.84
C ILE A 338 -14.23 -13.96 18.52
N HIS A 339 -14.13 -13.81 19.85
CA HIS A 339 -13.03 -14.32 20.66
C HIS A 339 -13.50 -15.35 21.71
N SER A 340 -14.69 -15.93 21.50
CA SER A 340 -15.17 -17.05 22.32
C SER A 340 -14.27 -18.28 22.16
N PRO A 341 -14.20 -19.19 23.14
CA PRO A 341 -13.58 -20.49 22.98
C PRO A 341 -14.14 -21.26 21.78
N TYR A 342 -13.44 -22.29 21.35
CA TYR A 342 -13.94 -23.24 20.35
C TYR A 342 -15.25 -23.86 20.80
N GLN A 343 -16.25 -23.94 19.91
CA GLN A 343 -17.60 -24.38 20.26
C GLN A 343 -17.75 -25.93 20.31
N GLY A 344 -16.65 -26.67 20.29
CA GLY A 344 -16.64 -28.12 20.44
C GLY A 344 -16.79 -28.91 19.14
N SER A 345 -17.29 -28.29 18.05
CA SER A 345 -17.33 -28.88 16.72
C SER A 345 -17.35 -27.81 15.63
N ASN A 346 -16.96 -28.18 14.41
CA ASN A 346 -17.01 -27.28 13.24
C ASN A 346 -18.44 -26.84 12.93
N ASP A 347 -19.43 -27.73 13.10
CA ASP A 347 -20.84 -27.39 12.88
C ASP A 347 -21.34 -26.34 13.87
N ALA A 348 -20.93 -26.43 15.14
CA ALA A 348 -21.27 -25.44 16.15
C ALA A 348 -20.59 -24.09 15.91
N GLU A 349 -19.33 -24.07 15.46
CA GLU A 349 -18.63 -22.86 15.01
C GLU A 349 -19.35 -22.21 13.82
N HIS A 350 -19.73 -22.99 12.82
CA HIS A 350 -20.46 -22.48 11.65
C HIS A 350 -21.82 -21.91 12.09
N ALA A 351 -22.57 -22.62 12.93
CA ALA A 351 -23.85 -22.16 13.42
C ALA A 351 -23.73 -20.83 14.19
N LEU A 352 -22.71 -20.66 15.05
CA LEU A 352 -22.44 -19.41 15.75
C LEU A 352 -22.14 -18.25 14.78
N ILE A 353 -21.25 -18.47 13.83
CA ILE A 353 -20.85 -17.46 12.85
C ILE A 353 -22.05 -17.03 11.99
N ASP A 354 -22.83 -18.00 11.51
CA ASP A 354 -24.01 -17.76 10.66
C ASP A 354 -25.11 -17.02 11.44
N ALA A 355 -25.33 -17.37 12.72
CA ALA A 355 -26.29 -16.68 13.60
C ALA A 355 -25.90 -15.22 13.85
N ILE A 356 -24.61 -14.94 14.12
CA ILE A 356 -24.11 -13.57 14.29
C ILE A 356 -24.26 -12.80 12.98
N ARG A 357 -23.90 -13.39 11.85
CA ARG A 357 -24.01 -12.77 10.52
C ARG A 357 -25.45 -12.40 10.20
N GLN A 358 -26.40 -13.28 10.52
CA GLN A 358 -27.82 -13.03 10.35
C GLN A 358 -28.33 -11.91 11.30
N ALA A 359 -27.98 -11.95 12.58
CA ALA A 359 -28.41 -10.96 13.58
C ALA A 359 -27.88 -9.54 13.25
N THR A 360 -26.75 -9.45 12.57
CA THR A 360 -26.13 -8.17 12.19
C THR A 360 -26.48 -7.69 10.78
N ASP A 361 -27.35 -8.40 10.03
CA ASP A 361 -27.71 -8.10 8.64
C ASP A 361 -26.48 -7.90 7.72
N ASN A 362 -25.39 -8.60 7.95
CA ASN A 362 -24.11 -8.44 7.24
C ASN A 362 -23.54 -7.01 7.26
N ARG A 363 -23.87 -6.19 8.28
CA ARG A 363 -23.41 -4.78 8.35
C ARG A 363 -21.94 -4.63 8.69
N ALA A 364 -21.28 -5.67 9.22
CA ALA A 364 -19.89 -5.66 9.63
C ALA A 364 -19.19 -6.95 9.17
N GLU A 365 -17.89 -6.84 8.94
CA GLU A 365 -17.05 -8.01 8.72
C GLU A 365 -17.05 -8.91 9.97
N ILE A 366 -17.03 -10.22 9.78
CA ILE A 366 -16.86 -11.20 10.85
C ILE A 366 -15.40 -11.67 10.88
N TRP A 367 -14.75 -11.45 12.01
CA TRP A 367 -13.39 -11.92 12.26
C TRP A 367 -13.41 -13.00 13.33
N ARG A 368 -12.74 -14.12 13.13
CA ARG A 368 -12.66 -15.21 14.12
C ARG A 368 -11.26 -15.31 14.69
N ALA A 369 -11.14 -15.20 16.01
CA ALA A 369 -9.91 -15.51 16.71
C ALA A 369 -9.77 -17.04 16.86
N VAL A 370 -8.62 -17.57 16.44
CA VAL A 370 -8.30 -19.01 16.46
C VAL A 370 -6.99 -19.22 17.18
N SER A 371 -6.98 -20.11 18.19
CA SER A 371 -5.76 -20.53 18.88
C SER A 371 -4.98 -21.53 18.04
N MET A 372 -3.76 -21.17 17.68
CA MET A 372 -2.82 -22.05 16.93
C MET A 372 -2.14 -23.09 17.82
N THR A 373 -2.35 -23.04 19.13
CA THR A 373 -1.91 -24.05 20.10
C THR A 373 -3.03 -25.04 20.45
N GLY A 374 -4.08 -25.10 19.64
CA GLY A 374 -5.25 -25.95 19.81
C GLY A 374 -6.35 -25.30 20.67
N PRO A 375 -7.57 -25.84 20.61
CA PRO A 375 -8.70 -25.35 21.40
C PRO A 375 -8.43 -25.54 22.89
N THR A 376 -8.37 -24.44 23.64
CA THR A 376 -8.37 -24.47 25.10
C THR A 376 -9.81 -24.55 25.58
N GLY A 377 -10.15 -25.62 26.31
CA GLY A 377 -11.41 -25.73 27.02
C GLY A 377 -12.45 -26.71 26.47
N THR A 378 -12.13 -27.99 26.41
CA THR A 378 -13.11 -29.02 26.73
C THR A 378 -13.15 -29.18 28.25
N THR A 379 -13.99 -28.44 28.93
CA THR A 379 -14.46 -28.87 30.26
C THR A 379 -15.32 -30.10 30.03
N GLY A 380 -14.67 -31.23 29.80
CA GLY A 380 -15.34 -32.53 30.04
C GLY A 380 -15.72 -32.58 31.50
N THR A 381 -16.98 -32.82 31.75
CA THR A 381 -17.50 -33.19 33.08
C THR A 381 -16.52 -34.15 33.72
N ALA A 382 -15.92 -33.70 34.82
CA ALA A 382 -15.06 -34.50 35.67
C ALA A 382 -15.85 -35.72 36.17
N ASN A 383 -15.55 -36.88 35.62
CA ASN A 383 -15.75 -38.16 36.25
C ASN A 383 -14.75 -39.17 35.69
N GLN A 384 -13.66 -39.27 36.32
CA GLN A 384 -12.76 -40.37 36.70
C GLN A 384 -11.28 -39.95 36.63
N PRO A 385 -10.46 -40.22 37.63
CA PRO A 385 -9.04 -39.98 37.59
C PRO A 385 -8.37 -41.21 36.95
N GLY A 386 -7.83 -41.01 35.73
CA GLY A 386 -7.09 -42.05 35.05
C GLY A 386 -6.95 -41.78 33.55
N GLU A 387 -5.73 -41.42 33.17
CA GLU A 387 -5.24 -41.15 31.81
C GLU A 387 -5.30 -39.68 31.40
N SER A 388 -4.18 -38.97 31.70
CA SER A 388 -3.86 -37.70 31.08
C SER A 388 -3.43 -37.94 29.63
N ASP A 389 -4.35 -37.87 28.68
CA ASP A 389 -4.01 -37.65 27.27
C ASP A 389 -3.47 -36.24 27.12
N GLN A 390 -2.20 -36.06 27.44
CA GLN A 390 -1.45 -34.89 27.02
C GLN A 390 -1.15 -35.06 25.52
N ALA A 391 -2.07 -34.54 24.69
CA ALA A 391 -1.75 -34.33 23.29
C ALA A 391 -0.45 -33.52 23.20
N GLY A 392 0.56 -34.06 22.54
CA GLY A 392 1.84 -33.38 22.39
C GLY A 392 1.71 -32.07 21.62
N PRO A 393 2.69 -31.14 21.72
CA PRO A 393 2.64 -29.83 21.05
C PRO A 393 2.33 -29.89 19.56
N ALA A 394 2.72 -30.94 18.87
CA ALA A 394 2.44 -31.14 17.45
C ALA A 394 0.94 -31.39 17.17
N SER A 395 0.26 -32.20 17.98
CA SER A 395 -1.16 -32.46 17.81
C SER A 395 -2.04 -31.26 18.17
N GLN A 396 -1.59 -30.40 19.07
CA GLN A 396 -2.28 -29.13 19.38
C GLN A 396 -2.18 -28.12 18.23
N ALA A 397 -1.01 -28.02 17.59
CA ALA A 397 -0.84 -27.16 16.42
C ALA A 397 -1.68 -27.64 15.23
N GLU A 398 -1.77 -28.96 14.99
CA GLU A 398 -2.62 -29.56 13.97
C GLU A 398 -4.11 -29.24 14.21
N ALA A 399 -4.59 -29.35 15.45
CA ALA A 399 -5.95 -29.01 15.81
C ALA A 399 -6.27 -27.52 15.59
N GLY A 400 -5.34 -26.61 15.90
CA GLY A 400 -5.47 -25.19 15.60
C GLY A 400 -5.55 -24.90 14.09
N GLN A 401 -4.72 -25.57 13.30
CA GLN A 401 -4.77 -25.45 11.82
C GLN A 401 -6.08 -25.97 11.24
N GLU A 402 -6.57 -27.11 11.75
CA GLU A 402 -7.84 -27.69 11.30
C GLU A 402 -9.01 -26.75 11.60
N TRP A 403 -9.05 -26.21 12.82
CA TRP A 403 -10.05 -25.20 13.18
C TRP A 403 -9.98 -23.98 12.28
N ALA A 404 -8.78 -23.43 12.04
CA ALA A 404 -8.61 -22.27 11.17
C ALA A 404 -9.12 -22.53 9.74
N ARG A 405 -8.83 -23.74 9.18
CA ARG A 405 -9.37 -24.14 7.86
C ARG A 405 -10.89 -24.27 7.86
N ALA A 406 -11.44 -24.89 8.91
CA ALA A 406 -12.87 -25.13 8.98
C ALA A 406 -13.70 -23.84 8.94
N VAL A 407 -13.22 -22.76 9.58
CA VAL A 407 -13.96 -21.49 9.64
C VAL A 407 -13.57 -20.47 8.57
N ALA A 408 -12.49 -20.71 7.82
CA ALA A 408 -11.92 -19.73 6.88
C ALA A 408 -12.90 -19.22 5.82
N ASP A 409 -13.77 -20.09 5.30
CA ASP A 409 -14.74 -19.71 4.27
C ASP A 409 -16.00 -19.03 4.82
N ARG A 410 -16.18 -19.03 6.14
CA ARG A 410 -17.32 -18.43 6.84
C ARG A 410 -17.03 -17.03 7.37
N VAL A 411 -15.76 -16.62 7.43
CA VAL A 411 -15.33 -15.35 8.01
C VAL A 411 -14.58 -14.49 6.99
N ASP A 412 -14.56 -13.19 7.24
CA ASP A 412 -13.85 -12.24 6.41
C ASP A 412 -12.35 -12.22 6.75
N LYS A 413 -12.00 -12.43 8.04
CA LYS A 413 -10.60 -12.56 8.48
C LYS A 413 -10.46 -13.56 9.62
N LEU A 414 -9.28 -14.19 9.68
CA LEU A 414 -8.81 -14.99 10.80
C LEU A 414 -7.83 -14.15 11.65
N VAL A 415 -8.00 -14.20 12.97
CA VAL A 415 -7.01 -13.63 13.90
C VAL A 415 -6.34 -14.81 14.61
N LEU A 416 -5.13 -15.18 14.17
CA LEU A 416 -4.39 -16.32 14.70
C LEU A 416 -3.59 -15.89 15.94
N ASP A 417 -3.78 -16.58 17.06
CA ASP A 417 -3.14 -16.29 18.36
C ASP A 417 -2.49 -17.56 18.97
N ALA A 418 -1.64 -17.37 19.96
CA ALA A 418 -1.08 -18.44 20.77
C ALA A 418 -1.89 -18.56 22.07
N GLY A 419 -2.83 -19.47 22.12
CA GLY A 419 -3.68 -19.69 23.31
C GLY A 419 -4.89 -18.76 23.40
N ASP A 420 -5.26 -18.37 24.61
CA ASP A 420 -6.52 -17.63 24.91
C ASP A 420 -6.49 -16.14 24.55
N GLY A 421 -5.44 -15.68 23.90
CA GLY A 421 -5.29 -14.28 23.47
C GLY A 421 -4.73 -13.34 24.52
N GLY A 422 -3.88 -12.42 24.08
CA GLY A 422 -3.30 -11.38 24.93
C GLY A 422 -2.22 -11.85 25.92
N SER A 423 -1.77 -13.09 25.82
CA SER A 423 -0.72 -13.66 26.67
C SER A 423 0.69 -13.15 26.35
N GLY A 424 0.89 -12.55 25.17
CA GLY A 424 2.21 -12.16 24.67
C GLY A 424 3.07 -13.34 24.22
N THR A 425 2.55 -14.56 24.24
CA THR A 425 3.22 -15.76 23.72
C THR A 425 3.18 -15.77 22.21
N SER A 426 4.25 -16.26 21.57
CA SER A 426 4.31 -16.47 20.14
C SER A 426 4.09 -17.95 19.81
N PHE A 427 3.58 -18.24 18.62
CA PHE A 427 3.55 -19.57 18.03
C PHE A 427 4.41 -19.63 16.78
N ASN A 428 4.68 -20.83 16.27
CA ASN A 428 5.47 -20.97 15.05
C ASN A 428 4.66 -20.57 13.81
N TRP A 429 5.00 -19.45 13.19
CA TRP A 429 4.28 -18.91 12.03
C TRP A 429 4.46 -19.76 10.75
N GLU A 430 5.50 -20.60 10.68
CA GLU A 430 5.71 -21.53 9.56
C GLU A 430 4.62 -22.61 9.51
N THR A 431 3.90 -22.79 10.62
CA THR A 431 2.78 -23.73 10.70
C THR A 431 1.48 -23.20 10.09
N ILE A 432 1.44 -21.91 9.69
CA ILE A 432 0.24 -21.33 9.09
C ILE A 432 0.07 -21.89 7.68
N PRO A 433 -1.09 -22.50 7.37
CA PRO A 433 -1.39 -22.99 6.03
C PRO A 433 -1.30 -21.86 5.00
N ALA A 434 -0.59 -22.09 3.90
CA ALA A 434 -0.36 -21.08 2.86
C ALA A 434 -1.66 -20.53 2.25
N GLU A 435 -2.68 -21.38 2.15
CA GLU A 435 -4.01 -21.04 1.66
C GLU A 435 -4.76 -20.01 2.52
N LEU A 436 -4.39 -19.89 3.80
CA LEU A 436 -5.00 -18.95 4.75
C LEU A 436 -4.31 -17.56 4.76
N ALA A 437 -3.15 -17.43 4.14
CA ALA A 437 -2.31 -16.22 4.22
C ALA A 437 -3.06 -14.92 3.83
N GLY A 438 -3.98 -15.00 2.84
CA GLY A 438 -4.75 -13.84 2.37
C GLY A 438 -5.82 -13.32 3.35
N LYS A 439 -6.25 -14.15 4.30
CA LYS A 439 -7.30 -13.84 5.30
C LYS A 439 -6.77 -13.66 6.72
N THR A 440 -5.48 -13.89 6.94
CA THR A 440 -4.91 -14.01 8.28
C THR A 440 -4.34 -12.70 8.80
N LEU A 441 -4.66 -12.39 10.06
CA LEU A 441 -3.96 -11.44 10.91
C LEU A 441 -3.27 -12.21 12.04
N LEU A 442 -2.01 -11.87 12.30
CA LEU A 442 -1.29 -12.48 13.41
C LEU A 442 -1.51 -11.64 14.67
N ALA A 443 -2.00 -12.27 15.74
CA ALA A 443 -2.06 -11.69 17.07
C ALA A 443 -0.93 -12.25 17.92
N GLY A 444 -0.35 -11.42 18.78
CA GLY A 444 0.66 -11.86 19.73
C GLY A 444 2.03 -11.20 19.58
N GLY A 445 2.77 -11.19 20.67
CA GLY A 445 4.02 -10.49 20.84
C GLY A 445 5.15 -11.00 19.94
N GLY A 446 5.77 -10.07 19.28
CA GLY A 446 7.02 -10.28 18.57
C GLY A 446 6.87 -10.36 17.06
N HIS A 447 7.33 -9.30 16.38
CA HIS A 447 7.65 -9.42 14.96
C HIS A 447 8.83 -10.40 14.80
N PRO A 448 8.80 -11.30 13.80
CA PRO A 448 10.03 -11.93 13.37
C PRO A 448 10.99 -10.82 12.96
N PRO A 449 12.31 -10.99 13.15
CA PRO A 449 13.27 -10.10 12.57
C PRO A 449 12.97 -9.97 11.07
N ALA A 450 13.06 -8.75 10.54
CA ALA A 450 12.92 -8.52 9.11
C ALA A 450 13.82 -9.52 8.38
N PRO A 451 13.33 -10.20 7.31
CA PRO A 451 14.16 -11.15 6.59
C PRO A 451 15.43 -10.42 6.16
N THR A 452 16.55 -10.86 6.69
CA THR A 452 17.87 -10.45 6.21
C THR A 452 17.89 -10.75 4.72
N ARG A 453 18.18 -9.76 3.89
CA ARG A 453 18.43 -9.94 2.46
C ARG A 453 19.49 -11.05 2.31
N THR A 454 19.07 -12.27 2.14
CA THR A 454 19.96 -13.32 1.59
C THR A 454 19.98 -13.08 0.09
N ARG A 455 21.03 -12.39 -0.32
CA ARG A 455 21.43 -12.32 -1.73
C ARG A 455 21.74 -13.74 -2.22
N ARG A 456 21.06 -14.18 -3.25
CA ARG A 456 21.50 -15.24 -4.14
C ARG A 456 21.51 -14.72 -5.57
#